data_f2441bb6754d87ce2a84c407b556b346
#
_entry.id   f2441bb6754d87ce2a84c407b556b346
#
_cell.length_a   1.000
_cell.length_b   1.000
_cell.length_c   1.000
_cell.angle_alpha   90.00
_cell.angle_beta   90.00
_cell.angle_gamma   90.00
#
_symmetry.space_group_name_H-M   'P 1'
#
loop_
_entity.id
_entity.type
_entity.pdbx_description
1 polymer ?
#
loop_
_entity_poly.entity_id
_entity_poly.type
_entity_poly.pdbx_seq_one_letter_code
_entity_poly.pdbx_strand_id
1 'polypeptide(L)'
;MQVNDEYHDLMKLADKAGKHIKVSPEYQRVIESSRQWLTSSGGSPIPEKLTPITIERYDTVFEVEDSRIMLTGVGQASLQLVGEGAYAVVHKFLDPNYGVYVARKKLKKSAASKELQRFRKEYTLMSGFDFPYILKVFCYDESNNSYTMEYCEYTLKDYISHNNQKLTYRARHKMAMQFLYAMNFLHNHEVCHRDLSYKNVLIHAYRDGGAFTVKVSDFGLAKEANSDLTSTGSVMKGSITDPALGSFKNFAPVNDIYAIGFILSYIFTGRERLFIDDSQLSSLIQKCSANDSGKRYQNVRGIIEEMKKMEDPEVARRPFSDSSKSQ
;
A
#
# COMPACT_ATOMS: atom_id res chain seq x y z
N MET A 1 16.84 27.51 13.03
CA MET A 1 16.83 27.84 14.47
C MET A 1 16.55 26.60 15.29
N GLN A 2 15.42 25.96 15.16
CA GLN A 2 15.04 24.80 16.00
C GLN A 2 16.07 23.65 15.98
N VAL A 3 16.58 23.25 14.79
CA VAL A 3 17.62 22.20 14.67
C VAL A 3 18.93 22.57 15.37
N ASN A 4 19.25 23.85 15.45
CA ASN A 4 20.47 24.32 16.08
C ASN A 4 20.36 24.29 17.63
N ASP A 5 19.17 24.56 18.14
CA ASP A 5 18.88 24.52 19.59
C ASP A 5 18.84 23.07 20.06
N GLU A 6 18.19 22.18 19.30
CA GLU A 6 18.17 20.73 19.54
C GLU A 6 19.59 20.13 19.51
N TYR A 7 20.44 20.57 18.56
CA TYR A 7 21.84 20.14 18.49
C TYR A 7 22.61 20.52 19.74
N HIS A 8 22.47 21.74 20.22
CA HIS A 8 23.16 22.18 21.45
C HIS A 8 22.71 21.42 22.70
N ASP A 9 21.43 21.09 22.80
CA ASP A 9 20.91 20.32 23.94
C ASP A 9 21.34 18.86 23.89
N LEU A 10 21.38 18.27 22.71
CA LEU A 10 21.91 16.93 22.49
C LEU A 10 23.42 16.84 22.74
N MET A 11 24.18 17.85 22.34
CA MET A 11 25.63 17.94 22.66
C MET A 11 25.86 17.88 24.16
N LYS A 12 25.12 18.68 24.95
CA LYS A 12 25.23 18.67 26.42
C LYS A 12 24.89 17.31 27.03
N LEU A 13 23.91 16.60 26.47
CA LEU A 13 23.55 15.26 26.92
C LEU A 13 24.57 14.21 26.52
N ALA A 14 25.14 14.31 25.32
CA ALA A 14 26.18 13.41 24.84
C ALA A 14 27.48 13.55 25.63
N ASP A 15 27.90 14.77 25.90
CA ASP A 15 29.08 15.06 26.74
C ASP A 15 28.95 14.46 28.15
N LYS A 16 27.75 14.55 28.74
CA LYS A 16 27.46 13.90 30.04
C LYS A 16 27.51 12.36 29.94
N ALA A 17 27.24 11.80 28.79
CA ALA A 17 27.28 10.36 28.53
C ALA A 17 28.65 9.88 27.98
N GLY A 18 29.61 10.77 27.79
CA GLY A 18 30.93 10.46 27.19
C GLY A 18 30.83 10.04 25.72
N LYS A 19 29.83 10.52 24.99
CA LYS A 19 29.58 10.20 23.57
C LYS A 19 29.73 11.45 22.71
N HIS A 20 30.28 11.28 21.51
CA HIS A 20 30.32 12.34 20.50
C HIS A 20 29.17 12.18 19.53
N ILE A 21 28.49 13.28 19.19
CA ILE A 21 27.44 13.34 18.18
C ILE A 21 27.83 14.31 17.06
N LYS A 22 27.43 13.99 15.87
CA LYS A 22 27.59 14.86 14.69
C LYS A 22 26.26 14.94 13.93
N VAL A 23 26.09 16.02 13.19
CA VAL A 23 24.96 16.14 12.26
C VAL A 23 25.18 15.17 11.10
N SER A 24 24.11 14.49 10.65
CA SER A 24 24.22 13.57 9.52
C SER A 24 24.66 14.32 8.25
N PRO A 25 25.35 13.64 7.30
CA PRO A 25 25.90 14.28 6.11
C PRO A 25 24.87 15.03 5.26
N GLU A 26 23.65 14.51 5.17
CA GLU A 26 22.55 15.15 4.43
C GLU A 26 22.16 16.48 5.08
N TYR A 27 21.96 16.51 6.37
CA TYR A 27 21.63 17.74 7.10
C TYR A 27 22.78 18.72 7.16
N GLN A 28 24.01 18.22 7.24
CA GLN A 28 25.19 19.09 7.19
C GLN A 28 25.26 19.84 5.86
N ARG A 29 24.98 19.20 4.73
CA ARG A 29 24.87 19.85 3.42
C ARG A 29 23.77 20.91 3.39
N VAL A 30 22.61 20.62 3.98
CA VAL A 30 21.50 21.57 4.11
C VAL A 30 21.94 22.79 4.95
N ILE A 31 22.56 22.57 6.10
CA ILE A 31 23.05 23.64 6.97
C ILE A 31 24.11 24.48 6.26
N GLU A 32 25.07 23.88 5.58
CA GLU A 32 26.13 24.57 4.86
C GLU A 32 25.57 25.36 3.66
N SER A 33 24.66 24.78 2.89
CA SER A 33 24.00 25.51 1.79
C SER A 33 23.12 26.66 2.28
N SER A 34 22.57 26.56 3.51
CA SER A 34 21.73 27.58 4.11
C SER A 34 22.55 28.68 4.81
N ARG A 35 23.77 28.40 5.28
CA ARG A 35 24.62 29.37 6.00
C ARG A 35 24.94 30.62 5.19
N GLN A 36 25.11 30.51 3.88
CA GLN A 36 25.34 31.68 3.00
C GLN A 36 24.14 32.64 2.96
N TRP A 37 22.96 32.20 3.38
CA TRP A 37 21.72 32.96 3.39
C TRP A 37 21.27 33.40 4.78
N LEU A 38 21.85 32.80 5.84
CA LEU A 38 21.59 33.10 7.22
C LEU A 38 22.68 34.04 7.75
N THR A 39 22.53 35.32 7.48
CA THR A 39 23.40 36.32 8.13
C THR A 39 22.80 36.75 9.46
N SER A 40 23.68 36.95 10.46
CA SER A 40 23.33 37.33 11.83
C SER A 40 22.69 38.71 12.01
N SER A 41 22.45 39.43 10.95
CA SER A 41 21.88 40.79 10.94
C SER A 41 20.75 40.92 9.89
N GLY A 42 19.61 40.32 10.17
CA GLY A 42 18.34 40.67 9.59
C GLY A 42 18.27 40.72 8.08
N GLY A 43 17.84 39.63 7.45
CA GLY A 43 17.17 39.68 6.18
C GLY A 43 18.03 39.80 4.93
N SER A 44 18.77 38.75 4.60
CA SER A 44 19.16 38.57 3.20
C SER A 44 17.92 38.18 2.38
N PRO A 45 17.70 38.73 1.18
CA PRO A 45 16.57 38.35 0.36
C PRO A 45 16.67 36.86 0.01
N ILE A 46 15.59 36.15 0.21
CA ILE A 46 15.46 34.73 -0.22
C ILE A 46 15.65 34.69 -1.74
N PRO A 47 16.56 33.86 -2.28
CA PRO A 47 16.77 33.79 -3.72
C PRO A 47 15.47 33.37 -4.43
N GLU A 48 15.17 34.01 -5.58
CA GLU A 48 14.01 33.68 -6.39
C GLU A 48 13.99 32.22 -6.91
N LYS A 49 15.13 31.53 -6.84
CA LYS A 49 15.29 30.11 -7.22
C LYS A 49 15.87 29.30 -6.06
N LEU A 50 15.08 29.07 -5.03
CA LEU A 50 15.35 28.02 -4.06
C LEU A 50 14.91 26.67 -4.65
N THR A 51 15.87 25.78 -4.83
CA THR A 51 15.53 24.38 -5.09
C THR A 51 15.00 23.80 -3.79
N PRO A 52 13.71 23.37 -3.73
CA PRO A 52 13.18 22.76 -2.51
C PRO A 52 13.99 21.50 -2.22
N ILE A 53 14.57 21.42 -1.03
CA ILE A 53 15.20 20.20 -0.54
C ILE A 53 14.10 19.40 0.16
N THR A 54 13.68 18.29 -0.43
CA THR A 54 12.78 17.36 0.22
C THR A 54 13.60 16.55 1.22
N ILE A 55 13.43 16.84 2.49
CA ILE A 55 14.01 16.03 3.57
C ILE A 55 13.05 14.86 3.79
N GLU A 56 13.48 13.64 3.49
CA GLU A 56 12.66 12.47 3.79
C GLU A 56 12.45 12.38 5.31
N ARG A 57 11.23 12.09 5.69
CA ARG A 57 10.67 12.22 7.04
C ARG A 57 11.31 11.29 8.08
N TYR A 58 12.21 10.40 7.65
CA TYR A 58 12.87 9.37 8.46
C TYR A 58 14.39 9.46 8.45
N ASP A 59 14.95 10.50 7.87
CA ASP A 59 16.39 10.71 7.88
C ASP A 59 16.86 11.02 9.30
N THR A 60 17.93 10.34 9.70
CA THR A 60 18.62 10.60 10.96
C THR A 60 19.28 11.95 10.89
N VAL A 61 18.81 12.92 11.69
CA VAL A 61 19.37 14.29 11.73
C VAL A 61 20.75 14.30 12.40
N PHE A 62 20.93 13.45 13.41
CA PHE A 62 22.17 13.33 14.16
C PHE A 62 22.67 11.88 14.19
N GLU A 63 23.98 11.72 14.17
CA GLU A 63 24.65 10.42 14.30
C GLU A 63 25.59 10.45 15.49
N VAL A 64 25.66 9.36 16.26
CA VAL A 64 26.75 9.11 17.20
C VAL A 64 27.88 8.47 16.42
N GLU A 65 29.15 8.78 16.72
CA GLU A 65 30.30 8.26 15.96
C GLU A 65 30.33 6.74 15.83
N ASP A 66 29.68 6.01 16.75
CA ASP A 66 29.57 4.54 16.72
C ASP A 66 28.14 4.00 16.55
N SER A 67 27.11 4.84 16.42
CA SER A 67 25.71 4.40 16.29
C SER A 67 24.82 5.53 15.78
N ARG A 68 23.90 5.22 14.88
CA ARG A 68 22.86 6.18 14.45
C ARG A 68 21.93 6.49 15.63
N ILE A 69 21.83 7.74 16.02
CA ILE A 69 20.76 8.20 16.89
C ILE A 69 19.54 8.45 16.02
N MET A 70 18.57 7.57 16.10
CA MET A 70 17.22 7.95 15.72
C MET A 70 16.72 8.89 16.83
N LEU A 71 16.24 10.08 16.47
CA LEU A 71 15.48 10.94 17.39
C LEU A 71 14.13 10.25 17.68
N THR A 72 14.18 9.14 18.36
CA THR A 72 13.02 8.56 19.01
C THR A 72 12.96 9.16 20.41
N GLY A 73 12.43 10.34 20.51
CA GLY A 73 11.93 10.77 21.79
C GLY A 73 10.80 9.88 22.17
N VAL A 74 11.02 8.71 22.67
CA VAL A 74 10.18 7.91 23.54
C VAL A 74 10.51 6.41 23.40
N GLY A 75 10.45 5.72 24.49
CA GLY A 75 10.73 4.34 24.72
C GLY A 75 10.13 3.35 23.74
N GLN A 76 10.62 2.12 23.78
CA GLN A 76 10.29 1.00 22.91
C GLN A 76 8.82 0.99 22.52
N ALA A 77 8.54 1.30 21.26
CA ALA A 77 7.18 1.19 20.74
C ALA A 77 6.68 -0.26 20.93
N SER A 78 5.56 -0.41 21.61
CA SER A 78 4.94 -1.72 21.82
C SER A 78 4.53 -2.29 20.47
N LEU A 79 5.19 -3.37 20.07
CA LEU A 79 4.88 -4.08 18.83
C LEU A 79 3.70 -5.02 19.05
N GLN A 80 2.63 -4.83 18.31
CA GLN A 80 1.47 -5.70 18.31
C GLN A 80 1.46 -6.56 17.04
N LEU A 81 1.42 -7.88 17.19
CA LEU A 81 1.29 -8.79 16.05
C LEU A 81 -0.07 -8.58 15.37
N VAL A 82 -0.06 -8.35 14.06
CA VAL A 82 -1.28 -8.15 13.24
C VAL A 82 -1.40 -9.15 12.11
N GLY A 83 -0.30 -9.80 11.74
CA GLY A 83 -0.33 -10.82 10.70
C GLY A 83 0.90 -11.73 10.76
N GLU A 84 0.70 -12.98 10.40
CA GLU A 84 1.77 -13.96 10.29
C GLU A 84 1.60 -14.79 9.02
N GLY A 85 2.59 -14.70 8.15
CA GLY A 85 2.69 -15.50 6.94
C GLY A 85 3.71 -16.63 7.06
N ALA A 86 3.93 -17.37 5.98
CA ALA A 86 4.86 -18.50 5.96
C ALA A 86 6.30 -18.06 6.32
N TYR A 87 6.78 -16.93 5.80
CA TYR A 87 8.17 -16.47 5.96
C TYR A 87 8.31 -15.08 6.57
N ALA A 88 7.24 -14.37 6.81
CA ALA A 88 7.28 -13.04 7.42
C ALA A 88 6.20 -12.88 8.47
N VAL A 89 6.45 -11.95 9.39
CA VAL A 89 5.49 -11.51 10.40
C VAL A 89 5.26 -10.01 10.24
N VAL A 90 4.05 -9.57 10.50
CA VAL A 90 3.66 -8.16 10.45
C VAL A 90 3.25 -7.71 11.85
N HIS A 91 3.89 -6.67 12.32
CA HIS A 91 3.55 -6.00 13.57
C HIS A 91 3.10 -4.58 13.27
N LYS A 92 2.16 -4.06 14.05
CA LYS A 92 1.87 -2.63 14.09
C LYS A 92 2.49 -2.00 15.35
N PHE A 93 2.78 -0.73 15.26
CA PHE A 93 3.19 0.10 16.36
C PHE A 93 2.70 1.53 16.15
N LEU A 94 2.54 2.27 17.24
CA LEU A 94 2.23 3.69 17.16
C LEU A 94 3.55 4.44 16.95
N ASP A 95 3.68 5.18 15.86
CA ASP A 95 4.81 6.09 15.67
C ASP A 95 4.65 7.26 16.64
N PRO A 96 5.59 7.44 17.58
CA PRO A 96 5.45 8.46 18.62
C PRO A 96 5.57 9.90 18.08
N ASN A 97 6.25 10.08 16.94
CA ASN A 97 6.48 11.41 16.36
C ASN A 97 5.23 11.91 15.62
N TYR A 98 4.48 10.98 14.99
CA TYR A 98 3.34 11.31 14.16
C TYR A 98 1.99 10.95 14.78
N GLY A 99 1.98 10.17 15.87
CA GLY A 99 0.74 9.70 16.50
C GLY A 99 -0.11 8.80 15.59
N VAL A 100 0.50 8.17 14.58
CA VAL A 100 -0.17 7.28 13.64
C VAL A 100 0.36 5.86 13.77
N TYR A 101 -0.50 4.89 13.47
CA TYR A 101 -0.06 3.51 13.41
C TYR A 101 0.70 3.24 12.11
N VAL A 102 1.84 2.56 12.25
CA VAL A 102 2.68 2.08 11.16
C VAL A 102 2.79 0.56 11.28
N ALA A 103 2.85 -0.13 10.17
CA ALA A 103 3.12 -1.56 10.14
C ALA A 103 4.58 -1.85 9.81
N ARG A 104 5.14 -2.89 10.42
CA ARG A 104 6.47 -3.42 10.10
C ARG A 104 6.36 -4.88 9.68
N LYS A 105 6.71 -5.18 8.44
CA LYS A 105 6.84 -6.56 7.94
C LYS A 105 8.31 -6.99 8.15
N LYS A 106 8.50 -8.10 8.84
CA LYS A 106 9.83 -8.64 9.18
C LYS A 106 9.94 -10.07 8.71
N LEU A 107 11.03 -10.39 8.04
CA LEU A 107 11.34 -11.75 7.62
C LEU A 107 11.63 -12.63 8.85
N LYS A 108 11.14 -13.86 8.87
CA LYS A 108 11.43 -14.84 9.94
C LYS A 108 12.89 -15.29 9.81
N LYS A 109 13.53 -15.57 10.96
CA LYS A 109 14.92 -16.09 11.00
C LYS A 109 15.08 -17.45 10.29
N SER A 110 14.00 -18.22 10.18
CA SER A 110 13.96 -19.52 9.48
C SER A 110 13.81 -19.41 7.96
N ALA A 111 13.67 -18.18 7.42
CA ALA A 111 13.51 -17.98 5.98
C ALA A 111 14.81 -18.28 5.24
N ALA A 112 14.71 -19.00 4.12
CA ALA A 112 15.84 -19.30 3.28
C ALA A 112 16.28 -18.08 2.44
N SER A 113 17.47 -18.16 1.83
CA SER A 113 18.00 -17.06 1.01
C SER A 113 17.10 -16.65 -0.15
N LYS A 114 16.30 -17.56 -0.68
CA LYS A 114 15.33 -17.29 -1.74
C LYS A 114 14.17 -16.42 -1.26
N GLU A 115 13.68 -16.65 -0.03
CA GLU A 115 12.66 -15.82 0.59
C GLU A 115 13.18 -14.42 0.88
N LEU A 116 14.46 -14.29 1.29
CA LEU A 116 15.10 -13.00 1.49
C LEU A 116 15.17 -12.20 0.17
N GLN A 117 15.56 -12.84 -0.93
CA GLN A 117 15.60 -12.17 -2.24
C GLN A 117 14.21 -11.70 -2.68
N ARG A 118 13.17 -12.53 -2.48
CA ARG A 118 11.78 -12.15 -2.76
C ARG A 118 11.31 -10.99 -1.90
N PHE A 119 11.64 -11.01 -0.61
CA PHE A 119 11.27 -9.98 0.35
C PHE A 119 11.91 -8.62 -0.01
N ARG A 120 13.19 -8.62 -0.38
CA ARG A 120 13.86 -7.40 -0.87
C ARG A 120 13.25 -6.89 -2.18
N LYS A 121 12.99 -7.81 -3.12
CA LYS A 121 12.37 -7.45 -4.39
C LYS A 121 10.96 -6.89 -4.21
N GLU A 122 10.17 -7.46 -3.32
CA GLU A 122 8.86 -6.93 -2.95
C GLU A 122 8.96 -5.48 -2.48
N TYR A 123 9.86 -5.20 -1.53
CA TYR A 123 10.08 -3.84 -1.05
C TYR A 123 10.53 -2.91 -2.17
N THR A 124 11.52 -3.30 -2.97
CA THR A 124 12.05 -2.48 -4.08
C THR A 124 10.95 -2.13 -5.07
N LEU A 125 10.11 -3.09 -5.42
CA LEU A 125 8.98 -2.87 -6.33
C LEU A 125 7.96 -1.89 -5.73
N MET A 126 7.56 -2.12 -4.49
CA MET A 126 6.57 -1.28 -3.81
C MET A 126 7.07 0.14 -3.56
N SER A 127 8.35 0.31 -3.23
CA SER A 127 8.96 1.63 -2.98
C SER A 127 9.01 2.51 -4.23
N GLY A 128 8.98 1.91 -5.42
CA GLY A 128 8.89 2.61 -6.69
C GLY A 128 7.48 3.14 -7.02
N PHE A 129 6.45 2.75 -6.26
CA PHE A 129 5.07 3.14 -6.54
C PHE A 129 4.60 4.26 -5.62
N ASP A 130 4.06 5.32 -6.23
CA ASP A 130 3.36 6.40 -5.54
C ASP A 130 1.95 6.53 -6.11
N PHE A 131 1.05 5.70 -5.59
CA PHE A 131 -0.34 5.65 -6.05
C PHE A 131 -1.30 5.43 -4.87
N PRO A 132 -2.42 6.18 -4.78
CA PRO A 132 -3.29 6.18 -3.61
C PRO A 132 -3.84 4.81 -3.20
N TYR A 133 -3.99 3.89 -4.16
CA TYR A 133 -4.59 2.57 -3.93
C TYR A 133 -3.58 1.42 -3.89
N ILE A 134 -2.29 1.74 -3.88
CA ILE A 134 -1.20 0.81 -3.58
C ILE A 134 -0.71 1.08 -2.15
N LEU A 135 -0.43 0.04 -1.40
CA LEU A 135 0.09 0.17 -0.04
C LEU A 135 1.46 0.85 -0.06
N LYS A 136 1.60 1.96 0.65
CA LYS A 136 2.85 2.70 0.72
C LYS A 136 3.83 2.00 1.64
N VAL A 137 5.05 1.78 1.16
CA VAL A 137 6.19 1.36 1.98
C VAL A 137 7.10 2.55 2.23
N PHE A 138 7.82 2.54 3.35
CA PHE A 138 8.62 3.69 3.79
C PHE A 138 10.11 3.35 3.79
N CYS A 139 10.58 2.56 4.74
CA CYS A 139 11.99 2.34 5.00
C CYS A 139 12.30 0.85 5.11
N TYR A 140 13.42 0.42 4.52
CA TYR A 140 13.97 -0.92 4.67
C TYR A 140 15.09 -0.93 5.71
N ASP A 141 15.03 -1.86 6.64
CA ASP A 141 16.06 -2.12 7.64
C ASP A 141 16.84 -3.39 7.25
N GLU A 142 18.03 -3.20 6.70
CA GLU A 142 18.92 -4.29 6.28
C GLU A 142 19.36 -5.17 7.47
N SER A 143 19.57 -4.58 8.64
CA SER A 143 20.09 -5.29 9.82
C SER A 143 19.08 -6.31 10.36
N ASN A 144 17.79 -6.01 10.23
CA ASN A 144 16.69 -6.83 10.73
C ASN A 144 15.91 -7.56 9.63
N ASN A 145 16.25 -7.33 8.36
CA ASN A 145 15.46 -7.79 7.20
C ASN A 145 13.98 -7.47 7.40
N SER A 146 13.69 -6.19 7.58
CA SER A 146 12.33 -5.70 7.79
C SER A 146 12.11 -4.39 7.04
N TYR A 147 10.86 -4.07 6.75
CA TYR A 147 10.50 -2.75 6.25
C TYR A 147 9.24 -2.23 6.93
N THR A 148 9.13 -0.91 6.97
CA THR A 148 7.94 -0.22 7.47
C THR A 148 7.02 0.14 6.33
N MET A 149 5.73 0.18 6.61
CA MET A 149 4.68 0.45 5.62
C MET A 149 3.46 1.08 6.29
N GLU A 150 2.61 1.67 5.49
CA GLU A 150 1.29 2.15 5.90
C GLU A 150 0.52 1.04 6.61
N TYR A 151 -0.16 1.37 7.71
CA TYR A 151 -1.01 0.43 8.42
C TYR A 151 -2.46 0.57 7.95
N CYS A 152 -3.07 -0.56 7.60
CA CYS A 152 -4.48 -0.66 7.32
C CYS A 152 -5.15 -1.53 8.38
N GLU A 153 -6.32 -1.09 8.87
CA GLU A 153 -7.02 -1.74 9.98
C GLU A 153 -7.60 -3.10 9.61
N TYR A 154 -7.97 -3.29 8.34
CA TYR A 154 -8.67 -4.48 7.88
C TYR A 154 -8.10 -5.02 6.58
N THR A 155 -8.19 -6.34 6.41
CA THR A 155 -8.20 -6.93 5.08
C THR A 155 -9.59 -6.71 4.43
N LEU A 156 -9.68 -6.84 3.12
CA LEU A 156 -10.97 -6.82 2.43
C LEU A 156 -11.91 -7.89 3.01
N LYS A 157 -11.34 -9.07 3.33
CA LYS A 157 -12.09 -10.17 3.94
C LYS A 157 -12.72 -9.74 5.27
N ASP A 158 -11.92 -9.20 6.17
CA ASP A 158 -12.37 -8.80 7.50
C ASP A 158 -13.35 -7.65 7.43
N TYR A 159 -13.05 -6.64 6.60
CA TYR A 159 -13.91 -5.47 6.47
C TYR A 159 -15.30 -5.83 5.97
N ILE A 160 -15.39 -6.64 4.91
CA ILE A 160 -16.69 -7.06 4.37
C ILE A 160 -17.41 -7.97 5.36
N SER A 161 -16.72 -8.93 5.99
CA SER A 161 -17.37 -9.83 6.96
C SER A 161 -18.03 -9.08 8.11
N HIS A 162 -17.41 -7.99 8.61
CA HIS A 162 -17.95 -7.18 9.69
C HIS A 162 -19.03 -6.19 9.24
N ASN A 163 -19.00 -5.76 7.98
CA ASN A 163 -19.85 -4.66 7.49
C ASN A 163 -20.82 -5.07 6.38
N ASN A 164 -20.88 -6.34 6.00
CA ASN A 164 -21.59 -6.80 4.80
C ASN A 164 -23.05 -6.30 4.72
N GLN A 165 -23.78 -6.31 5.83
CA GLN A 165 -25.18 -5.86 5.87
C GLN A 165 -25.34 -4.33 5.83
N LYS A 166 -24.27 -3.57 6.15
CA LYS A 166 -24.29 -2.11 6.24
C LYS A 166 -23.79 -1.44 4.96
N LEU A 167 -23.05 -2.16 4.13
CA LEU A 167 -22.45 -1.63 2.92
C LEU A 167 -23.51 -1.42 1.84
N THR A 168 -23.74 -0.15 1.49
CA THR A 168 -24.61 0.23 0.36
C THR A 168 -23.95 -0.15 -0.98
N TYR A 169 -24.74 -0.23 -2.04
CA TYR A 169 -24.23 -0.42 -3.41
C TYR A 169 -23.17 0.62 -3.75
N ARG A 170 -23.42 1.89 -3.44
CA ARG A 170 -22.48 2.99 -3.68
C ARG A 170 -21.12 2.78 -2.99
N ALA A 171 -21.13 2.30 -1.73
CA ALA A 171 -19.89 2.00 -1.01
C ALA A 171 -19.13 0.84 -1.67
N ARG A 172 -19.82 -0.23 -2.07
CA ARG A 172 -19.23 -1.38 -2.78
C ARG A 172 -18.69 -0.98 -4.14
N HIS A 173 -19.42 -0.18 -4.90
CA HIS A 173 -18.98 0.35 -6.20
C HIS A 173 -17.72 1.22 -6.03
N LYS A 174 -17.68 2.13 -5.03
CA LYS A 174 -16.49 2.92 -4.72
C LYS A 174 -15.29 2.02 -4.39
N MET A 175 -15.50 0.97 -3.59
CA MET A 175 -14.47 0.00 -3.22
C MET A 175 -13.93 -0.75 -4.45
N ALA A 176 -14.84 -1.24 -5.30
CA ALA A 176 -14.50 -1.91 -6.54
C ALA A 176 -13.70 -1.00 -7.49
N MET A 177 -14.11 0.25 -7.65
CA MET A 177 -13.40 1.21 -8.49
C MET A 177 -11.99 1.52 -8.00
N GLN A 178 -11.79 1.71 -6.69
CA GLN A 178 -10.47 1.94 -6.10
C GLN A 178 -9.55 0.73 -6.34
N PHE A 179 -10.06 -0.48 -6.13
CA PHE A 179 -9.35 -1.72 -6.41
C PHE A 179 -8.98 -1.84 -7.89
N LEU A 180 -9.92 -1.59 -8.80
CA LEU A 180 -9.67 -1.63 -10.24
C LEU A 180 -8.65 -0.58 -10.69
N TYR A 181 -8.66 0.62 -10.11
CA TYR A 181 -7.63 1.63 -10.39
C TYR A 181 -6.24 1.16 -9.95
N ALA A 182 -6.13 0.50 -8.79
CA ALA A 182 -4.85 -0.09 -8.36
C ALA A 182 -4.36 -1.14 -9.37
N MET A 183 -5.23 -2.06 -9.78
CA MET A 183 -4.86 -3.11 -10.73
C MET A 183 -4.51 -2.56 -12.12
N ASN A 184 -5.25 -1.54 -12.58
CA ASN A 184 -4.92 -0.87 -13.84
C ASN A 184 -3.58 -0.13 -13.76
N PHE A 185 -3.27 0.48 -12.63
CA PHE A 185 -1.97 1.11 -12.39
C PHE A 185 -0.84 0.08 -12.49
N LEU A 186 -0.94 -1.05 -11.81
CA LEU A 186 0.06 -2.12 -11.86
C LEU A 186 0.26 -2.65 -13.29
N HIS A 187 -0.83 -2.98 -13.99
CA HIS A 187 -0.74 -3.51 -15.36
C HIS A 187 -0.15 -2.50 -16.35
N ASN A 188 -0.41 -1.20 -16.17
CA ASN A 188 0.21 -0.14 -16.99
C ASN A 188 1.71 0.02 -16.71
N HIS A 189 2.20 -0.43 -15.55
CA HIS A 189 3.63 -0.52 -15.22
C HIS A 189 4.22 -1.91 -15.50
N GLU A 190 3.53 -2.72 -16.33
CA GLU A 190 3.94 -4.07 -16.72
C GLU A 190 4.13 -5.04 -15.53
N VAL A 191 3.44 -4.79 -14.43
CA VAL A 191 3.47 -5.60 -13.22
C VAL A 191 2.19 -6.40 -13.08
N CYS A 192 2.31 -7.74 -13.05
CA CYS A 192 1.25 -8.64 -12.65
C CYS A 192 1.38 -8.96 -11.16
N HIS A 193 0.26 -8.91 -10.44
CA HIS A 193 0.24 -9.16 -9.00
C HIS A 193 0.52 -10.63 -8.64
N ARG A 194 -0.12 -11.57 -9.34
CA ARG A 194 0.06 -13.03 -9.25
C ARG A 194 -0.43 -13.72 -7.98
N ASP A 195 -0.74 -12.98 -6.95
CA ASP A 195 -1.18 -13.50 -5.64
C ASP A 195 -2.40 -12.72 -5.11
N LEU A 196 -3.33 -12.38 -6.00
CA LEU A 196 -4.56 -11.72 -5.58
C LEU A 196 -5.39 -12.61 -4.67
N SER A 197 -5.76 -12.07 -3.52
CA SER A 197 -6.63 -12.70 -2.55
C SER A 197 -7.41 -11.65 -1.76
N TYR A 198 -8.45 -12.06 -1.06
CA TYR A 198 -9.21 -11.17 -0.16
C TYR A 198 -8.40 -10.65 1.03
N LYS A 199 -7.21 -11.22 1.28
CA LYS A 199 -6.28 -10.80 2.35
C LYS A 199 -5.22 -9.81 1.87
N ASN A 200 -4.88 -9.83 0.57
CA ASN A 200 -3.87 -8.96 -0.03
C ASN A 200 -4.48 -7.65 -0.56
N VAL A 201 -5.79 -7.50 -0.42
CA VAL A 201 -6.48 -6.23 -0.58
C VAL A 201 -6.82 -5.72 0.82
N LEU A 202 -6.28 -4.57 1.18
CA LEU A 202 -6.42 -3.98 2.50
C LEU A 202 -7.39 -2.80 2.46
N ILE A 203 -7.97 -2.48 3.61
CA ILE A 203 -8.88 -1.35 3.80
C ILE A 203 -8.35 -0.48 4.93
N HIS A 204 -7.99 0.75 4.58
CA HIS A 204 -7.76 1.80 5.54
C HIS A 204 -9.09 2.51 5.83
N ALA A 205 -9.59 2.34 7.04
CA ALA A 205 -10.86 2.92 7.47
C ALA A 205 -10.61 4.21 8.27
N TYR A 206 -11.21 5.31 7.84
CA TYR A 206 -11.13 6.58 8.55
C TYR A 206 -12.15 6.64 9.69
N ARG A 207 -11.77 7.27 10.81
CA ARG A 207 -12.59 7.32 12.02
C ARG A 207 -13.90 8.08 11.82
N ASP A 208 -13.92 9.03 10.89
CA ASP A 208 -15.06 9.91 10.67
C ASP A 208 -15.88 9.48 9.45
N GLY A 209 -17.13 9.07 9.70
CA GLY A 209 -18.17 8.99 8.68
C GLY A 209 -18.13 7.83 7.69
N GLY A 210 -17.45 6.72 8.00
CA GLY A 210 -17.47 5.52 7.14
C GLY A 210 -16.68 5.66 5.85
N ALA A 211 -15.80 6.65 5.76
CA ALA A 211 -14.84 6.78 4.65
C ALA A 211 -13.78 5.68 4.73
N PHE A 212 -13.35 5.21 3.57
CA PHE A 212 -12.29 4.19 3.46
C PHE A 212 -11.47 4.39 2.20
N THR A 213 -10.26 3.83 2.23
CA THR A 213 -9.39 3.70 1.06
C THR A 213 -8.95 2.25 0.91
N VAL A 214 -9.06 1.72 -0.31
CA VAL A 214 -8.55 0.39 -0.67
C VAL A 214 -7.05 0.49 -0.94
N LYS A 215 -6.28 -0.48 -0.45
CA LYS A 215 -4.84 -0.60 -0.67
C LYS A 215 -4.50 -2.00 -1.14
N VAL A 216 -3.96 -2.15 -2.35
CA VAL A 216 -3.43 -3.43 -2.83
C VAL A 216 -2.03 -3.62 -2.26
N SER A 217 -1.73 -4.80 -1.74
CA SER A 217 -0.51 -5.12 -1.00
C SER A 217 0.00 -6.52 -1.33
N ASP A 218 1.17 -6.85 -0.80
CA ASP A 218 1.81 -8.19 -0.89
C ASP A 218 2.22 -8.58 -2.32
N PHE A 219 3.26 -7.93 -2.79
CA PHE A 219 3.85 -8.15 -4.12
C PHE A 219 4.93 -9.23 -4.15
N GLY A 220 4.98 -10.12 -3.14
CA GLY A 220 6.02 -11.15 -3.00
C GLY A 220 6.14 -12.12 -4.17
N LEU A 221 5.08 -12.26 -4.97
CA LEU A 221 5.07 -13.05 -6.20
C LEU A 221 4.96 -12.19 -7.48
N ALA A 222 4.89 -10.86 -7.33
CA ALA A 222 4.79 -9.97 -8.48
C ALA A 222 5.95 -10.16 -9.46
N LYS A 223 5.67 -10.08 -10.75
CA LYS A 223 6.66 -10.19 -11.82
C LYS A 223 6.62 -8.94 -12.67
N GLU A 224 7.78 -8.33 -12.81
CA GLU A 224 8.07 -7.49 -13.96
C GLU A 224 8.25 -8.35 -15.21
N ALA A 225 7.93 -7.84 -16.39
CA ALA A 225 7.94 -8.57 -17.65
C ALA A 225 9.26 -9.35 -17.95
N ASN A 226 10.39 -8.92 -17.36
CA ASN A 226 11.73 -9.43 -17.65
C ASN A 226 12.39 -10.22 -16.52
N SER A 227 11.67 -10.70 -15.48
CA SER A 227 12.31 -11.36 -14.34
C SER A 227 12.15 -12.88 -14.30
N ASP A 228 13.24 -13.64 -14.20
CA ASP A 228 13.27 -15.12 -14.23
C ASP A 228 13.08 -15.83 -12.87
N LEU A 229 12.86 -15.12 -11.78
CA LEU A 229 12.85 -15.66 -10.40
C LEU A 229 11.55 -16.41 -10.00
N THR A 230 10.88 -17.07 -10.93
CA THR A 230 9.66 -17.81 -10.62
C THR A 230 9.90 -19.31 -10.46
N SER A 231 9.83 -19.79 -9.23
CA SER A 231 9.74 -21.25 -8.97
C SER A 231 8.30 -21.72 -9.10
N THR A 232 8.12 -22.74 -9.91
CA THR A 232 6.96 -23.61 -9.96
C THR A 232 6.76 -24.30 -8.60
N GLY A 233 5.86 -23.83 -7.76
CA GLY A 233 5.53 -24.60 -6.56
C GLY A 233 4.98 -23.87 -5.35
N SER A 234 4.89 -22.56 -5.35
CA SER A 234 4.31 -21.84 -4.20
C SER A 234 2.93 -21.27 -4.56
N VAL A 235 1.94 -22.16 -4.73
CA VAL A 235 0.54 -21.75 -4.59
C VAL A 235 0.32 -21.47 -3.12
N MET A 236 0.22 -20.19 -2.74
CA MET A 236 -0.10 -19.84 -1.37
C MET A 236 -1.54 -20.23 -1.04
N LYS A 237 -1.75 -20.81 0.13
CA LYS A 237 -3.11 -21.11 0.62
C LYS A 237 -3.94 -19.83 0.67
N GLY A 238 -4.95 -19.74 -0.17
CA GLY A 238 -5.91 -18.64 -0.19
C GLY A 238 -5.82 -17.69 -1.38
N SER A 239 -4.84 -17.85 -2.28
CA SER A 239 -4.77 -17.13 -3.55
C SER A 239 -5.85 -17.62 -4.52
N ILE A 240 -6.42 -16.70 -5.28
CA ILE A 240 -7.37 -17.02 -6.34
C ILE A 240 -6.57 -17.37 -7.60
N THR A 241 -6.44 -18.68 -7.84
CA THR A 241 -5.64 -19.20 -8.96
C THR A 241 -6.49 -19.42 -10.20
N ASP A 242 -6.02 -18.93 -11.33
CA ASP A 242 -6.66 -19.17 -12.63
C ASP A 242 -6.46 -20.63 -13.06
N PRO A 243 -7.53 -21.43 -13.25
CA PRO A 243 -7.43 -22.82 -13.68
C PRO A 243 -6.89 -22.96 -15.10
N ALA A 244 -6.98 -21.93 -15.94
CA ALA A 244 -6.43 -21.93 -17.29
C ALA A 244 -4.89 -21.71 -17.32
N LEU A 245 -4.27 -21.39 -16.18
CA LEU A 245 -2.84 -21.18 -16.08
C LEU A 245 -2.08 -22.52 -16.04
N GLY A 246 -1.55 -22.97 -17.18
CA GLY A 246 -0.79 -24.22 -17.23
C GLY A 246 0.59 -24.14 -16.56
N SER A 247 1.22 -22.97 -16.54
CA SER A 247 2.52 -22.73 -15.88
C SER A 247 2.63 -21.31 -15.36
N PHE A 248 3.17 -21.16 -14.17
CA PHE A 248 3.38 -19.83 -13.55
C PHE A 248 4.34 -18.93 -14.34
N LYS A 249 5.15 -19.51 -15.21
CA LYS A 249 6.03 -18.76 -16.12
C LYS A 249 5.24 -17.98 -17.18
N ASN A 250 4.08 -18.50 -17.57
CA ASN A 250 3.23 -17.90 -18.59
C ASN A 250 2.17 -16.95 -18.03
N PHE A 251 2.33 -16.53 -16.78
CA PHE A 251 1.38 -15.62 -16.13
C PHE A 251 1.37 -14.27 -16.86
N ALA A 252 0.19 -13.84 -17.25
CA ALA A 252 -0.09 -12.61 -17.98
C ALA A 252 -1.20 -11.80 -17.25
N PRO A 253 -1.43 -10.54 -17.59
CA PRO A 253 -2.50 -9.73 -16.99
C PRO A 253 -3.88 -10.37 -16.99
N VAL A 254 -4.21 -11.18 -18.00
CA VAL A 254 -5.50 -11.91 -18.09
C VAL A 254 -5.70 -12.92 -16.95
N ASN A 255 -4.62 -13.38 -16.30
CA ASN A 255 -4.70 -14.27 -15.14
C ASN A 255 -5.02 -13.49 -13.86
N ASP A 256 -4.51 -12.27 -13.70
CA ASP A 256 -4.98 -11.36 -12.65
C ASP A 256 -6.45 -10.98 -12.86
N ILE A 257 -6.87 -10.78 -14.12
CA ILE A 257 -8.28 -10.47 -14.47
C ILE A 257 -9.23 -11.58 -14.01
N TYR A 258 -8.82 -12.84 -14.08
CA TYR A 258 -9.60 -13.93 -13.49
C TYR A 258 -9.82 -13.71 -11.98
N ALA A 259 -8.77 -13.44 -11.24
CA ALA A 259 -8.86 -13.18 -9.81
C ALA A 259 -9.65 -11.89 -9.49
N ILE A 260 -9.55 -10.85 -10.34
CA ILE A 260 -10.34 -9.62 -10.23
C ILE A 260 -11.84 -9.95 -10.23
N GLY A 261 -12.31 -10.86 -11.08
CA GLY A 261 -13.71 -11.31 -11.10
C GLY A 261 -14.19 -11.81 -9.73
N PHE A 262 -13.39 -12.63 -9.05
CA PHE A 262 -13.70 -13.12 -7.70
C PHE A 262 -13.67 -12.02 -6.63
N ILE A 263 -12.68 -11.11 -6.71
CA ILE A 263 -12.61 -9.97 -5.79
C ILE A 263 -13.84 -9.07 -5.95
N LEU A 264 -14.24 -8.75 -7.18
CA LEU A 264 -15.46 -7.98 -7.45
C LEU A 264 -16.70 -8.70 -6.93
N SER A 265 -16.85 -10.02 -7.22
CA SER A 265 -17.94 -10.81 -6.66
C SER A 265 -18.01 -10.72 -5.15
N TYR A 266 -16.87 -10.85 -4.46
CA TYR A 266 -16.79 -10.75 -3.01
C TYR A 266 -17.17 -9.35 -2.49
N ILE A 267 -16.68 -8.28 -3.14
CA ILE A 267 -17.02 -6.90 -2.78
C ILE A 267 -18.54 -6.69 -2.80
N PHE A 268 -19.22 -7.20 -3.80
CA PHE A 268 -20.67 -6.97 -3.96
C PHE A 268 -21.54 -7.91 -3.13
N THR A 269 -21.10 -9.13 -2.86
CA THR A 269 -21.94 -10.15 -2.21
C THR A 269 -21.49 -10.55 -0.81
N GLY A 270 -20.21 -10.37 -0.47
CA GLY A 270 -19.59 -10.93 0.73
C GLY A 270 -19.43 -12.46 0.70
N ARG A 271 -19.52 -13.10 -0.47
CA ARG A 271 -19.42 -14.55 -0.63
C ARG A 271 -18.19 -14.91 -1.46
N GLU A 272 -17.42 -15.90 -1.01
CA GLU A 272 -16.20 -16.36 -1.69
C GLU A 272 -16.51 -17.26 -2.92
N ARG A 273 -17.58 -16.96 -3.65
CA ARG A 273 -17.99 -17.63 -4.88
C ARG A 273 -18.41 -16.61 -5.91
N LEU A 274 -18.36 -16.98 -7.16
CA LEU A 274 -18.83 -16.10 -8.25
C LEU A 274 -20.32 -15.80 -8.09
N PHE A 275 -20.63 -14.54 -8.28
CA PHE A 275 -22.00 -14.05 -8.30
C PHE A 275 -22.57 -14.30 -9.70
N ILE A 276 -23.71 -14.99 -9.75
CA ILE A 276 -24.38 -15.38 -10.99
C ILE A 276 -25.85 -15.02 -10.88
N ASP A 277 -26.28 -14.04 -11.67
CA ASP A 277 -27.67 -13.66 -11.94
C ASP A 277 -27.76 -12.98 -13.32
N ASP A 278 -28.90 -12.39 -13.65
CA ASP A 278 -29.12 -11.74 -14.95
C ASP A 278 -28.68 -10.25 -14.96
N SER A 279 -27.94 -9.77 -13.95
CA SER A 279 -27.50 -8.38 -13.87
C SER A 279 -26.27 -8.11 -14.74
N GLN A 280 -26.10 -6.83 -15.11
CA GLN A 280 -24.88 -6.35 -15.79
C GLN A 280 -23.63 -6.64 -14.97
N LEU A 281 -23.71 -6.52 -13.64
CA LEU A 281 -22.60 -6.82 -12.73
C LEU A 281 -22.19 -8.29 -12.82
N SER A 282 -23.18 -9.19 -12.80
CA SER A 282 -22.94 -10.63 -12.96
C SER A 282 -22.27 -10.95 -14.30
N SER A 283 -22.78 -10.36 -15.39
CA SER A 283 -22.20 -10.53 -16.73
C SER A 283 -20.74 -10.07 -16.79
N LEU A 284 -20.42 -8.93 -16.18
CA LEU A 284 -19.04 -8.41 -16.07
C LEU A 284 -18.15 -9.38 -15.28
N ILE A 285 -18.61 -9.85 -14.10
CA ILE A 285 -17.87 -10.80 -13.26
C ILE A 285 -17.61 -12.12 -14.01
N GLN A 286 -18.63 -12.67 -14.68
CA GLN A 286 -18.50 -13.90 -15.47
C GLN A 286 -17.51 -13.72 -16.63
N LYS A 287 -17.52 -12.57 -17.28
CA LYS A 287 -16.56 -12.26 -18.35
C LYS A 287 -15.13 -12.16 -17.81
N CYS A 288 -14.89 -11.58 -16.62
CA CYS A 288 -13.57 -11.61 -15.98
C CYS A 288 -13.09 -13.05 -15.73
N SER A 289 -13.98 -13.91 -15.24
CA SER A 289 -13.67 -15.26 -14.77
C SER A 289 -13.96 -16.37 -15.79
N ALA A 290 -14.13 -16.02 -17.07
CA ALA A 290 -14.35 -17.02 -18.12
C ALA A 290 -13.20 -18.04 -18.19
N ASN A 291 -13.52 -19.32 -18.40
CA ASN A 291 -12.51 -20.39 -18.51
C ASN A 291 -11.57 -20.16 -19.71
N ASP A 292 -12.10 -19.70 -20.82
CA ASP A 292 -11.33 -19.28 -21.99
C ASP A 292 -10.78 -17.86 -21.75
N SER A 293 -9.46 -17.74 -21.63
CA SER A 293 -8.79 -16.45 -21.41
C SER A 293 -8.99 -15.45 -22.54
N GLY A 294 -9.22 -15.94 -23.77
CA GLY A 294 -9.53 -15.09 -24.93
C GLY A 294 -10.90 -14.41 -24.86
N LYS A 295 -11.83 -14.95 -24.05
CA LYS A 295 -13.16 -14.37 -23.82
C LYS A 295 -13.21 -13.37 -22.65
N ARG A 296 -12.13 -13.24 -21.90
CA ARG A 296 -12.02 -12.28 -20.80
C ARG A 296 -11.78 -10.87 -21.30
N TYR A 297 -11.88 -9.91 -20.40
CA TYR A 297 -11.26 -8.60 -20.64
C TYR A 297 -9.75 -8.79 -20.85
N GLN A 298 -9.17 -8.07 -21.83
CA GLN A 298 -7.74 -8.16 -22.11
C GLN A 298 -6.94 -7.12 -21.27
N ASN A 299 -7.61 -6.18 -20.66
CA ASN A 299 -7.05 -5.17 -19.75
C ASN A 299 -8.09 -4.72 -18.73
N VAL A 300 -7.60 -4.15 -17.61
CA VAL A 300 -8.46 -3.68 -16.52
C VAL A 300 -9.25 -2.43 -16.91
N ARG A 301 -8.76 -1.65 -17.86
CA ARG A 301 -9.46 -0.44 -18.33
C ARG A 301 -10.85 -0.76 -18.89
N GLY A 302 -10.98 -1.85 -19.65
CA GLY A 302 -12.29 -2.29 -20.13
C GLY A 302 -13.29 -2.61 -19.03
N ILE A 303 -12.81 -3.17 -17.90
CA ILE A 303 -13.63 -3.43 -16.72
C ILE A 303 -14.06 -2.10 -16.06
N ILE A 304 -13.13 -1.16 -15.92
CA ILE A 304 -13.40 0.18 -15.36
C ILE A 304 -14.46 0.91 -16.19
N GLU A 305 -14.35 0.90 -17.51
CA GLU A 305 -15.27 1.59 -18.41
C GLU A 305 -16.68 1.00 -18.33
N GLU A 306 -16.80 -0.32 -18.16
CA GLU A 306 -18.08 -0.98 -18.00
C GLU A 306 -18.69 -0.74 -16.62
N MET A 307 -17.87 -0.84 -15.56
CA MET A 307 -18.29 -0.51 -14.18
C MET A 307 -18.81 0.94 -14.03
N LYS A 308 -18.20 1.90 -14.72
CA LYS A 308 -18.63 3.32 -14.68
C LYS A 308 -20.03 3.55 -15.26
N LYS A 309 -20.50 2.66 -16.13
CA LYS A 309 -21.83 2.77 -16.75
C LYS A 309 -22.93 2.14 -15.91
N MET A 310 -22.56 1.41 -14.85
CA MET A 310 -23.53 0.76 -13.99
C MET A 310 -24.18 1.76 -13.04
N GLU A 311 -25.50 1.84 -13.08
CA GLU A 311 -26.28 2.66 -12.18
C GLU A 311 -26.53 1.94 -10.86
N ASP A 312 -26.76 2.72 -9.80
CA ASP A 312 -27.19 2.18 -8.51
C ASP A 312 -28.60 1.58 -8.65
N PRO A 313 -28.80 0.28 -8.43
CA PRO A 313 -30.10 -0.36 -8.57
C PRO A 313 -31.21 0.25 -7.69
N GLU A 314 -30.82 0.88 -6.56
CA GLU A 314 -31.78 1.57 -5.69
C GLU A 314 -32.22 2.92 -6.28
N VAL A 315 -31.34 3.59 -7.02
CA VAL A 315 -31.65 4.84 -7.72
C VAL A 315 -32.49 4.55 -8.96
N ALA A 316 -32.14 3.51 -9.70
CA ALA A 316 -32.87 3.09 -10.89
C ALA A 316 -34.33 2.64 -10.59
N ARG A 317 -34.61 2.20 -9.38
CA ARG A 317 -35.96 1.80 -8.92
C ARG A 317 -36.82 2.94 -8.39
N ARG A 318 -36.28 4.14 -8.19
CA ARG A 318 -37.09 5.32 -7.77
C ARG A 318 -37.87 5.78 -8.98
N PRO A 319 -39.24 5.74 -8.95
CA PRO A 319 -40.04 6.36 -10.00
C PRO A 319 -39.68 7.84 -10.07
N PHE A 320 -39.52 8.37 -11.27
CA PHE A 320 -39.43 9.81 -11.49
C PHE A 320 -40.58 10.48 -10.73
N SER A 321 -40.29 11.14 -9.64
CA SER A 321 -41.26 12.02 -9.02
C SER A 321 -41.43 13.19 -9.96
N ASP A 322 -42.55 13.19 -10.65
CA ASP A 322 -43.03 14.27 -11.51
C ASP A 322 -43.01 15.59 -10.70
N SER A 323 -41.98 16.40 -10.92
CA SER A 323 -41.87 17.75 -10.35
C SER A 323 -42.73 18.77 -11.12
N SER A 324 -43.88 18.31 -11.60
CA SER A 324 -44.87 19.15 -12.27
C SER A 324 -46.20 19.20 -11.48
N LYS A 325 -46.13 19.70 -10.22
CA LYS A 325 -47.31 20.26 -9.53
C LYS A 325 -46.85 21.28 -8.48
N SER A 326 -46.69 22.49 -8.89
CA SER A 326 -46.94 23.68 -8.07
C SER A 326 -47.14 24.87 -9.01
N GLN A 327 -48.40 25.06 -9.36
CA GLN A 327 -48.90 26.39 -9.64
C GLN A 327 -49.26 27.07 -8.32
#